data_89c1b2cbe5723702e3b282c7654e0154
#
_entry.id   89c1b2cbe5723702e3b282c7654e0154
#
_cell.length_a   1.000
_cell.length_b   1.000
_cell.length_c   1.000
_cell.angle_alpha   90.00
_cell.angle_beta   90.00
_cell.angle_gamma   90.00
#
_symmetry.space_group_name_H-M   'P 1'
#
loop_
_entity.id
_entity.type
_entity.pdbx_description
1 polymer ?
#
loop_
_entity_poly.entity_id
_entity_poly.type
_entity_poly.pdbx_seq_one_letter_code
_entity_poly.pdbx_strand_id
1 'polypeptide(L)'
;MADEKVDYLDVDNPINGQNYVCMSFLSPESIMQDKNAFIVSKFLQSVCKSQDMEFDKVMSQYKDFIYKHEESLQKDYDEKNNFKTNVRGVKVRGVYQSKEEANARASKLHKTDSNFHVFVGQVGYWLPWDPCADKIDDEHFGDDQLNDLMQKYKENNVNKDIF
;
A
#
# COMPACT_ATOMS: atom_id res chain seq x y z
N MET A 1 -6.51 -39.06 -14.06
CA MET A 1 -6.56 -37.70 -14.61
C MET A 1 -5.86 -36.85 -13.58
N ALA A 2 -4.72 -36.25 -13.95
CA ALA A 2 -4.05 -35.34 -13.03
C ALA A 2 -4.95 -34.10 -12.87
N ASP A 3 -5.25 -33.72 -11.62
CA ASP A 3 -5.91 -32.46 -11.33
C ASP A 3 -5.03 -31.34 -11.91
N GLU A 4 -5.51 -30.70 -12.95
CA GLU A 4 -4.89 -29.56 -13.57
C GLU A 4 -4.91 -28.42 -12.52
N LYS A 5 -3.74 -28.12 -11.97
CA LYS A 5 -3.60 -27.09 -10.94
C LYS A 5 -3.93 -25.75 -11.58
N VAL A 6 -5.08 -25.19 -11.26
CA VAL A 6 -5.50 -23.88 -11.78
C VAL A 6 -4.51 -22.82 -11.29
N ASP A 7 -3.85 -22.14 -12.22
CA ASP A 7 -2.98 -21.01 -11.91
C ASP A 7 -3.83 -19.73 -11.83
N TYR A 8 -4.09 -19.27 -10.60
CA TYR A 8 -4.86 -18.05 -10.37
C TYR A 8 -4.06 -16.76 -10.63
N LEU A 9 -2.76 -16.88 -10.96
CA LEU A 9 -1.89 -15.75 -11.30
C LEU A 9 -1.60 -15.68 -12.80
N ASP A 10 -2.37 -16.42 -13.59
CA ASP A 10 -2.24 -16.42 -15.05
C ASP A 10 -2.45 -15.03 -15.64
N VAL A 11 -1.81 -14.77 -16.78
CA VAL A 11 -1.84 -13.47 -17.45
C VAL A 11 -3.08 -13.39 -18.33
N ASP A 12 -3.81 -12.28 -18.26
CA ASP A 12 -4.96 -12.04 -19.09
C ASP A 12 -4.61 -11.90 -20.59
N ASN A 13 -5.56 -12.23 -21.46
CA ASN A 13 -5.39 -12.04 -22.88
C ASN A 13 -5.14 -10.55 -23.20
N PRO A 14 -4.15 -10.24 -24.04
CA PRO A 14 -3.80 -8.86 -24.35
C PRO A 14 -4.94 -8.12 -25.08
N ILE A 15 -5.14 -6.85 -24.70
CA ILE A 15 -6.08 -5.97 -25.37
C ILE A 15 -5.29 -5.02 -26.27
N ASN A 16 -5.66 -4.94 -27.54
CA ASN A 16 -4.93 -4.13 -28.52
C ASN A 16 -4.90 -2.64 -28.09
N GLY A 17 -3.69 -2.07 -28.07
CA GLY A 17 -3.46 -0.68 -27.67
C GLY A 17 -3.48 -0.43 -26.16
N GLN A 18 -3.66 -1.45 -25.32
CA GLN A 18 -3.76 -1.32 -23.86
C GLN A 18 -2.75 -2.22 -23.16
N ASN A 19 -1.46 -1.94 -23.33
CA ASN A 19 -0.40 -2.77 -22.78
C ASN A 19 0.16 -2.27 -21.45
N TYR A 20 0.10 -0.95 -21.20
CA TYR A 20 0.65 -0.32 -19.99
C TYR A 20 -0.36 0.63 -19.38
N VAL A 21 -0.34 0.73 -18.06
CA VAL A 21 -1.25 1.59 -17.28
C VAL A 21 -0.46 2.49 -16.35
N CYS A 22 -0.83 3.76 -16.28
CA CYS A 22 -0.38 4.68 -15.24
C CYS A 22 -1.41 4.72 -14.11
N MET A 23 -0.94 4.54 -12.88
CA MET A 23 -1.78 4.50 -11.68
C MET A 23 -1.19 5.34 -10.57
N SER A 24 -2.05 5.85 -9.70
CA SER A 24 -1.66 6.43 -8.41
C SER A 24 -2.51 5.82 -7.32
N PHE A 25 -1.89 5.64 -6.16
CA PHE A 25 -2.55 5.06 -5.00
C PHE A 25 -2.74 6.10 -3.91
N LEU A 26 -3.89 6.07 -3.29
CA LEU A 26 -4.14 6.72 -2.00
C LEU A 26 -4.12 5.62 -0.95
N SER A 27 -3.12 5.66 -0.07
CA SER A 27 -3.01 4.67 0.98
C SER A 27 -2.72 5.36 2.32
N PRO A 28 -3.58 5.19 3.29
CA PRO A 28 -3.38 5.66 4.65
C PRO A 28 -2.66 4.62 5.53
N GLU A 29 -1.60 3.95 5.04
CA GLU A 29 -0.95 2.84 5.75
C GLU A 29 -0.48 3.24 7.16
N SER A 30 0.15 4.40 7.31
CA SER A 30 0.54 4.91 8.63
C SER A 30 -0.67 5.14 9.53
N ILE A 31 -1.72 5.75 8.98
CA ILE A 31 -2.98 6.02 9.71
C ILE A 31 -3.69 4.72 10.10
N MET A 32 -3.66 3.69 9.23
CA MET A 32 -4.26 2.39 9.54
C MET A 32 -3.47 1.62 10.61
N GLN A 33 -2.15 1.70 10.60
CA GLN A 33 -1.32 1.14 11.67
C GLN A 33 -1.62 1.84 13.00
N ASP A 34 -1.70 3.15 13.00
CA ASP A 34 -2.05 3.94 14.18
C ASP A 34 -3.46 3.61 14.69
N LYS A 35 -4.43 3.40 13.79
CA LYS A 35 -5.78 2.95 14.16
C LYS A 35 -5.77 1.60 14.85
N ASN A 36 -5.06 0.62 14.30
CA ASN A 36 -4.98 -0.71 14.89
C ASN A 36 -4.29 -0.66 16.27
N ALA A 37 -3.21 0.09 16.40
CA ALA A 37 -2.53 0.32 17.67
C ALA A 37 -3.46 0.99 18.70
N PHE A 38 -4.24 1.96 18.29
CA PHE A 38 -5.23 2.62 19.15
C PHE A 38 -6.32 1.66 19.63
N ILE A 39 -6.89 0.83 18.74
CA ILE A 39 -7.91 -0.16 19.09
C ILE A 39 -7.34 -1.18 20.09
N VAL A 40 -6.14 -1.72 19.80
CA VAL A 40 -5.45 -2.66 20.70
C VAL A 40 -5.17 -2.01 22.07
N SER A 41 -4.70 -0.77 22.10
CA SER A 41 -4.48 -0.02 23.35
C SER A 41 -5.76 0.10 24.18
N LYS A 42 -6.89 0.43 23.55
CA LYS A 42 -8.19 0.51 24.22
C LYS A 42 -8.65 -0.84 24.76
N PHE A 43 -8.45 -1.90 24.00
CA PHE A 43 -8.75 -3.26 24.46
C PHE A 43 -7.88 -3.66 25.65
N LEU A 44 -6.57 -3.45 25.58
CA LEU A 44 -5.66 -3.75 26.69
C LEU A 44 -6.00 -2.96 27.96
N GLN A 45 -6.39 -1.69 27.84
CA GLN A 45 -6.89 -0.93 28.98
C GLN A 45 -8.12 -1.56 29.64
N SER A 46 -9.00 -2.15 28.83
CA SER A 46 -10.19 -2.86 29.36
C SER A 46 -9.81 -4.19 30.05
N VAL A 47 -8.84 -4.91 29.50
CA VAL A 47 -8.36 -6.20 30.04
C VAL A 47 -7.56 -6.03 31.31
N CYS A 48 -6.71 -5.01 31.43
CA CYS A 48 -5.94 -4.71 32.65
C CYS A 48 -6.82 -4.46 33.89
N LYS A 49 -8.12 -4.21 33.70
CA LYS A 49 -9.10 -4.07 34.80
C LYS A 49 -9.67 -5.39 35.28
N SER A 50 -9.44 -6.49 34.55
CA SER A 50 -9.95 -7.83 34.86
C SER A 50 -8.82 -8.83 34.79
N GLN A 51 -8.25 -9.19 35.96
CA GLN A 51 -7.08 -10.09 36.04
C GLN A 51 -7.45 -11.57 35.79
N ASP A 52 -6.46 -12.31 35.28
CA ASP A 52 -6.43 -13.79 35.12
C ASP A 52 -7.30 -14.35 33.99
N MET A 53 -6.87 -14.15 32.73
CA MET A 53 -7.62 -14.67 31.58
C MET A 53 -6.79 -15.60 30.68
N GLU A 54 -7.39 -16.73 30.31
CA GLU A 54 -6.88 -17.59 29.26
C GLU A 54 -6.90 -16.88 27.88
N PHE A 55 -5.90 -17.14 27.03
CA PHE A 55 -5.73 -16.48 25.74
C PHE A 55 -7.01 -16.54 24.86
N ASP A 56 -7.66 -17.68 24.78
CA ASP A 56 -8.87 -17.84 23.96
C ASP A 56 -10.04 -16.98 24.45
N LYS A 57 -10.14 -16.79 25.75
CA LYS A 57 -11.12 -15.87 26.35
C LYS A 57 -10.79 -14.42 26.04
N VAL A 58 -9.51 -14.04 26.12
CA VAL A 58 -9.04 -12.69 25.79
C VAL A 58 -9.30 -12.39 24.31
N MET A 59 -9.03 -13.35 23.43
CA MET A 59 -9.26 -13.17 21.99
C MET A 59 -10.75 -13.07 21.65
N SER A 60 -11.61 -13.86 22.30
CA SER A 60 -13.06 -13.73 22.14
C SER A 60 -13.55 -12.37 22.62
N GLN A 61 -13.10 -11.93 23.77
CA GLN A 61 -13.44 -10.60 24.31
C GLN A 61 -12.95 -9.46 23.45
N TYR A 62 -11.77 -9.61 22.83
CA TYR A 62 -11.27 -8.62 21.87
C TYR A 62 -12.18 -8.48 20.65
N LYS A 63 -12.65 -9.61 20.09
CA LYS A 63 -13.61 -9.60 18.99
C LYS A 63 -14.94 -8.94 19.38
N ASP A 64 -15.47 -9.32 20.55
CA ASP A 64 -16.69 -8.73 21.09
C ASP A 64 -16.56 -7.24 21.39
N PHE A 65 -15.38 -6.82 21.86
CA PHE A 65 -15.07 -5.42 22.12
C PHE A 65 -15.08 -4.61 20.82
N ILE A 66 -14.40 -5.10 19.77
CA ILE A 66 -14.40 -4.43 18.47
C ILE A 66 -15.83 -4.32 17.95
N TYR A 67 -16.56 -5.43 17.91
CA TYR A 67 -17.92 -5.45 17.40
C TYR A 67 -18.86 -4.45 18.10
N LYS A 68 -18.75 -4.34 19.43
CA LYS A 68 -19.59 -3.40 20.21
C LYS A 68 -19.20 -1.94 20.07
N HIS A 69 -17.92 -1.67 19.82
CA HIS A 69 -17.37 -0.31 19.92
C HIS A 69 -16.84 0.23 18.59
N GLU A 70 -17.00 -0.51 17.48
CA GLU A 70 -16.42 -0.15 16.19
C GLU A 70 -16.76 1.28 15.78
N GLU A 71 -18.04 1.65 15.80
CA GLU A 71 -18.48 2.99 15.39
C GLU A 71 -17.93 4.08 16.31
N SER A 72 -18.00 3.87 17.64
CA SER A 72 -17.50 4.86 18.60
C SER A 72 -16.00 5.01 18.55
N LEU A 73 -15.25 3.91 18.38
CA LEU A 73 -13.81 3.93 18.24
C LEU A 73 -13.38 4.58 16.92
N GLN A 74 -14.14 4.34 15.84
CA GLN A 74 -13.88 4.99 14.57
C GLN A 74 -14.04 6.51 14.69
N LYS A 75 -15.13 6.95 15.31
CA LYS A 75 -15.38 8.39 15.53
C LYS A 75 -14.30 9.03 16.38
N ASP A 76 -13.95 8.41 17.52
CA ASP A 76 -12.88 8.89 18.41
C ASP A 76 -11.53 8.97 17.69
N TYR A 77 -11.26 7.99 16.81
CA TYR A 77 -10.05 7.97 16.03
C TYR A 77 -10.03 9.08 14.98
N ASP A 78 -11.12 9.25 14.24
CA ASP A 78 -11.24 10.28 13.20
C ASP A 78 -11.11 11.69 13.81
N GLU A 79 -11.72 11.95 14.95
CA GLU A 79 -11.57 13.21 15.69
C GLU A 79 -10.12 13.48 16.10
N LYS A 80 -9.41 12.44 16.61
CA LYS A 80 -8.00 12.56 17.01
C LYS A 80 -7.04 12.76 15.85
N ASN A 81 -7.39 12.23 14.68
CA ASN A 81 -6.57 12.33 13.46
C ASN A 81 -7.04 13.44 12.50
N ASN A 82 -7.84 14.40 12.99
CA ASN A 82 -8.37 15.50 12.19
C ASN A 82 -9.09 15.03 10.92
N PHE A 83 -9.85 13.96 11.02
CA PHE A 83 -10.64 13.36 9.93
C PHE A 83 -9.82 13.01 8.67
N LYS A 84 -8.56 12.67 8.82
CA LYS A 84 -7.78 12.13 7.71
C LYS A 84 -8.38 10.82 7.23
N THR A 85 -8.47 10.66 5.90
CA THR A 85 -9.08 9.46 5.30
C THR A 85 -8.30 8.19 5.66
N ASN A 86 -9.04 7.12 5.96
CA ASN A 86 -8.52 5.75 6.11
C ASN A 86 -8.90 4.87 4.91
N VAL A 87 -9.44 5.45 3.85
CA VAL A 87 -9.86 4.75 2.64
C VAL A 87 -8.67 4.55 1.72
N ARG A 88 -8.50 3.32 1.23
CA ARG A 88 -7.57 3.01 0.15
C ARG A 88 -8.24 3.30 -1.19
N GLY A 89 -7.52 3.96 -2.06
CA GLY A 89 -8.01 4.31 -3.38
C GLY A 89 -6.97 4.09 -4.46
N VAL A 90 -7.42 3.68 -5.62
CA VAL A 90 -6.62 3.59 -6.86
C VAL A 90 -7.19 4.56 -7.88
N LYS A 91 -6.30 5.33 -8.51
CA LYS A 91 -6.67 6.21 -9.61
C LYS A 91 -5.94 5.77 -10.87
N VAL A 92 -6.67 5.25 -11.85
CA VAL A 92 -6.14 4.98 -13.19
C VAL A 92 -5.96 6.31 -13.91
N ARG A 93 -4.72 6.62 -14.35
CA ARG A 93 -4.33 7.88 -14.97
C ARG A 93 -4.25 7.83 -16.49
N GLY A 94 -4.39 6.63 -17.07
CA GLY A 94 -4.38 6.37 -18.50
C GLY A 94 -3.81 5.01 -18.83
N VAL A 95 -4.11 4.53 -20.04
CA VAL A 95 -3.62 3.27 -20.60
C VAL A 95 -2.93 3.58 -21.92
N TYR A 96 -1.81 2.89 -22.21
CA TYR A 96 -0.91 3.20 -23.31
C TYR A 96 -0.46 1.94 -24.02
N GLN A 97 -0.09 2.09 -25.30
CA GLN A 97 0.39 0.98 -26.12
C GLN A 97 1.84 0.62 -25.80
N SER A 98 2.69 1.59 -25.48
CA SER A 98 4.11 1.36 -25.19
C SER A 98 4.51 1.82 -23.78
N LYS A 99 5.60 1.24 -23.26
CA LYS A 99 6.19 1.62 -21.97
C LYS A 99 6.72 3.07 -22.01
N GLU A 100 7.27 3.48 -23.13
CA GLU A 100 7.81 4.81 -23.35
C GLU A 100 6.73 5.88 -23.25
N GLU A 101 5.56 5.64 -23.87
CA GLU A 101 4.41 6.55 -23.78
C GLU A 101 3.91 6.65 -22.33
N ALA A 102 3.79 5.50 -21.63
CA ALA A 102 3.38 5.47 -20.24
C ALA A 102 4.36 6.24 -19.33
N ASN A 103 5.67 6.04 -19.52
CA ASN A 103 6.71 6.74 -18.77
C ASN A 103 6.72 8.25 -19.04
N ALA A 104 6.59 8.67 -20.29
CA ALA A 104 6.47 10.07 -20.66
C ALA A 104 5.25 10.73 -20.00
N ARG A 105 4.13 9.99 -19.94
CA ARG A 105 2.92 10.45 -19.26
C ARG A 105 3.11 10.51 -17.74
N ALA A 106 3.73 9.50 -17.14
CA ALA A 106 4.02 9.47 -15.71
C ALA A 106 4.89 10.66 -15.28
N SER A 107 5.95 10.98 -16.05
CA SER A 107 6.81 12.13 -15.81
C SER A 107 6.05 13.46 -15.92
N LYS A 108 5.13 13.59 -16.90
CA LYS A 108 4.29 14.77 -17.04
C LYS A 108 3.31 14.91 -15.85
N LEU A 109 2.72 13.81 -15.42
CA LEU A 109 1.80 13.81 -14.28
C LEU A 109 2.50 14.16 -12.98
N HIS A 110 3.72 13.65 -12.75
CA HIS A 110 4.52 13.98 -11.58
C HIS A 110 4.83 15.47 -11.49
N LYS A 111 5.12 16.13 -12.63
CA LYS A 111 5.34 17.59 -12.68
C LYS A 111 4.10 18.43 -12.40
N THR A 112 2.92 17.93 -12.76
CA THR A 112 1.65 18.66 -12.58
C THR A 112 0.95 18.35 -11.26
N ASP A 113 1.14 17.16 -10.71
CA ASP A 113 0.50 16.64 -9.49
C ASP A 113 1.54 15.91 -8.65
N SER A 114 2.39 16.68 -7.97
CA SER A 114 3.48 16.17 -7.14
C SER A 114 3.03 15.50 -5.84
N ASN A 115 1.73 15.57 -5.51
CA ASN A 115 1.22 15.01 -4.26
C ASN A 115 1.09 13.48 -4.28
N PHE A 116 1.11 12.87 -5.46
CA PHE A 116 0.95 11.44 -5.63
C PHE A 116 2.01 10.85 -6.55
N HIS A 117 2.59 9.75 -6.13
CA HIS A 117 3.43 8.93 -7.00
C HIS A 117 2.62 8.36 -8.16
N VAL A 118 3.28 8.22 -9.31
CA VAL A 118 2.69 7.62 -10.51
C VAL A 118 3.43 6.33 -10.82
N PHE A 119 2.71 5.22 -10.75
CA PHE A 119 3.24 3.89 -11.04
C PHE A 119 2.88 3.50 -12.46
N VAL A 120 3.81 2.85 -13.14
CA VAL A 120 3.60 2.27 -14.48
C VAL A 120 3.62 0.76 -14.35
N GLY A 121 2.53 0.11 -14.77
CA GLY A 121 2.38 -1.34 -14.74
C GLY A 121 1.94 -1.90 -16.07
N GLN A 122 2.09 -3.21 -16.26
CA GLN A 122 1.52 -3.91 -17.41
C GLN A 122 0.06 -4.25 -17.16
N VAL A 123 -0.76 -4.10 -18.20
CA VAL A 123 -2.17 -4.51 -18.19
C VAL A 123 -2.25 -6.04 -18.32
N GLY A 124 -3.15 -6.65 -17.57
CA GLY A 124 -3.36 -8.11 -17.58
C GLY A 124 -2.42 -8.89 -16.66
N TYR A 125 -1.54 -8.21 -15.93
CA TYR A 125 -0.62 -8.80 -14.95
C TYR A 125 -1.01 -8.43 -13.53
N TRP A 126 -0.80 -9.35 -12.59
CA TRP A 126 -0.83 -9.03 -11.17
C TRP A 126 0.34 -8.13 -10.81
N LEU A 127 0.03 -6.97 -10.27
CA LEU A 127 1.05 -6.01 -9.84
C LEU A 127 1.18 -6.07 -8.32
N PRO A 128 2.40 -6.20 -7.76
CA PRO A 128 2.60 -6.07 -6.34
C PRO A 128 2.13 -4.68 -5.91
N TRP A 129 1.26 -4.61 -4.93
CA TRP A 129 0.78 -3.35 -4.43
C TRP A 129 1.51 -2.96 -3.15
N ASP A 130 2.47 -2.05 -3.28
CA ASP A 130 3.01 -1.29 -2.16
C ASP A 130 2.82 0.20 -2.47
N PRO A 131 2.10 0.95 -1.64
CA PRO A 131 1.90 2.38 -1.85
C PRO A 131 3.17 3.21 -1.59
N CYS A 132 4.21 2.60 -1.02
CA CYS A 132 5.50 3.21 -0.77
C CYS A 132 6.38 3.05 -2.00
N ALA A 133 6.64 4.16 -2.71
CA ALA A 133 7.48 4.16 -3.90
C ALA A 133 8.93 3.72 -3.58
N ASP A 134 9.42 4.03 -2.37
CA ASP A 134 10.79 3.72 -1.92
C ASP A 134 11.16 2.23 -1.95
N LYS A 135 10.15 1.34 -2.07
CA LYS A 135 10.34 -0.11 -2.13
C LYS A 135 10.41 -0.67 -3.55
N ILE A 136 10.30 0.19 -4.56
CA ILE A 136 10.30 -0.22 -5.96
C ILE A 136 11.71 -0.02 -6.52
N ASP A 137 12.26 -1.06 -7.17
CA ASP A 137 13.64 -1.04 -7.69
C ASP A 137 13.86 0.01 -8.78
N ASP A 138 12.85 0.26 -9.61
CA ASP A 138 12.87 1.21 -10.73
C ASP A 138 12.29 2.59 -10.36
N GLU A 139 12.46 3.02 -9.11
CA GLU A 139 11.98 4.33 -8.67
C GLU A 139 12.79 5.46 -9.31
N HIS A 140 12.08 6.44 -9.87
CA HIS A 140 12.65 7.67 -10.42
C HIS A 140 12.07 8.90 -9.70
N PHE A 141 12.93 9.67 -9.07
CA PHE A 141 12.59 10.94 -8.46
C PHE A 141 12.54 12.06 -9.49
N GLY A 142 11.78 13.12 -9.23
CA GLY A 142 11.73 14.29 -10.11
C GLY A 142 12.99 15.15 -10.11
N ASP A 143 13.94 14.88 -9.20
CA ASP A 143 15.23 15.55 -9.06
C ASP A 143 16.36 14.58 -9.45
N ASP A 144 17.15 14.96 -10.45
CA ASP A 144 18.25 14.13 -10.95
C ASP A 144 19.36 13.91 -9.91
N GLN A 145 19.61 14.88 -9.03
CA GLN A 145 20.60 14.73 -7.96
C GLN A 145 20.14 13.70 -6.91
N LEU A 146 18.84 13.67 -6.65
CA LEU A 146 18.25 12.69 -5.73
C LEU A 146 18.29 11.28 -6.34
N ASN A 147 18.05 11.14 -7.65
CA ASN A 147 18.18 9.87 -8.36
C ASN A 147 19.59 9.30 -8.23
N ASP A 148 20.63 10.13 -8.49
CA ASP A 148 22.03 9.73 -8.36
C ASP A 148 22.39 9.32 -6.92
N LEU A 149 21.87 10.04 -5.93
CA LEU A 149 22.13 9.76 -4.53
C LEU A 149 21.48 8.42 -4.11
N MET A 150 20.24 8.19 -4.49
CA MET A 150 19.51 6.98 -4.15
C MET A 150 20.08 5.75 -4.86
N GLN A 151 20.53 5.89 -6.10
CA GLN A 151 21.24 4.82 -6.80
C GLN A 151 22.53 4.42 -6.06
N LYS A 152 23.36 5.39 -5.67
CA LYS A 152 24.57 5.13 -4.89
C LYS A 152 24.27 4.51 -3.53
N TYR A 153 23.16 4.87 -2.90
CA TYR A 153 22.74 4.30 -1.63
C TYR A 153 22.32 2.83 -1.79
N LYS A 154 21.54 2.49 -2.83
CA LYS A 154 21.18 1.11 -3.17
C LYS A 154 22.41 0.25 -3.48
N GLU A 155 23.34 0.75 -4.28
CA GLU A 155 24.61 0.08 -4.60
C GLU A 155 25.46 -0.18 -3.35
N ASN A 156 25.54 0.79 -2.42
CA ASN A 156 26.27 0.62 -1.16
C ASN A 156 25.62 -0.40 -0.22
N ASN A 157 24.29 -0.51 -0.20
CA ASN A 157 23.60 -1.50 0.63
C ASN A 157 23.81 -2.92 0.08
N VAL A 158 23.74 -3.11 -1.24
CA VAL A 158 24.06 -4.40 -1.87
C VAL A 158 25.48 -4.84 -1.57
N ASN A 159 26.44 -3.92 -1.55
CA ASN A 159 27.84 -4.22 -1.22
C ASN A 159 28.08 -4.54 0.26
N LYS A 160 27.22 -4.06 1.17
CA LYS A 160 27.29 -4.43 2.60
C LYS A 160 26.77 -5.83 2.90
N ASP A 161 25.82 -6.31 2.14
CA ASP A 161 25.25 -7.65 2.32
C ASP A 161 26.15 -8.76 1.72
N ILE A 162 27.25 -8.40 1.03
CA ILE A 162 28.23 -9.33 0.42
C ILE A 162 29.45 -9.58 1.35
N PHE A 163 29.60 -8.83 2.44
CA PHE A 163 30.65 -8.98 3.46
C PHE A 163 30.08 -9.43 4.80
#